data_d1b619ce3280fef671249691fb912d2f
#
_entry.id   d1b619ce3280fef671249691fb912d2f
#
_cell.length_a   1.000
_cell.length_b   1.000
_cell.length_c   1.000
_cell.angle_alpha   90.00
_cell.angle_beta   90.00
_cell.angle_gamma   90.00
#
_symmetry.space_group_name_H-M   'P 1'
#
loop_
_entity.id
_entity.type
_entity.pdbx_description
1 polymer ?
#
loop_
_entity_poly.entity_id
_entity_poly.type
_entity_poly.pdbx_seq_one_letter_code
_entity_poly.pdbx_strand_id
1 'polypeptide(L)'
;MKKFDVVNGPKSVPAIILGCMRMPSLSVKEAENIISVSLELGINFFDHATCYGNGEAETRFGDAFSNMGVKREDVIIQSKCGLCFDRNEFDWTKENILSSVDDSLKRLKTDYLDSLLLHRPDLIFEPEQVAEAFDILFTSGKVRHFGVSNVPTLQMELLRKYVKQPLVFNQLQFSLEQSQLIDQALYVNNLTTERSIDRDNGTLDYCRLHDITIQAWSPLQKGFFKGCFVDDPELPELNKALGEVAEKYGVSKTAVAIAWILRHPAKMQAIAGTMNPEHLRDMAAASKAELTHNEWYKLYLASGKVLP
;
A
#
# COMPACT_ATOMS: atom_id res chain seq x y z
N MET A 1 13.11 -12.10 -2.28
CA MET A 1 11.81 -11.43 -1.98
C MET A 1 10.72 -12.49 -1.82
N LYS A 2 9.93 -12.42 -0.74
CA LYS A 2 8.74 -13.27 -0.53
C LYS A 2 7.64 -12.85 -1.51
N LYS A 3 6.99 -13.83 -2.15
CA LYS A 3 5.90 -13.60 -3.11
C LYS A 3 4.67 -14.43 -2.73
N PHE A 4 3.48 -13.98 -3.17
CA PHE A 4 2.22 -14.69 -2.99
C PHE A 4 1.22 -14.34 -4.10
N ASP A 5 0.16 -15.11 -4.21
CA ASP A 5 -0.93 -14.85 -5.14
C ASP A 5 -2.01 -13.99 -4.47
N VAL A 6 -2.44 -12.94 -5.15
CA VAL A 6 -3.66 -12.21 -4.78
C VAL A 6 -4.86 -12.97 -5.30
N VAL A 7 -5.84 -13.21 -4.44
CA VAL A 7 -7.07 -13.93 -4.85
C VAL A 7 -7.83 -13.05 -5.85
N ASN A 8 -8.25 -13.64 -6.95
CA ASN A 8 -8.89 -12.95 -8.08
C ASN A 8 -8.07 -11.76 -8.66
N GLY A 9 -6.78 -11.69 -8.32
CA GLY A 9 -5.89 -10.60 -8.68
C GLY A 9 -4.58 -11.09 -9.32
N PRO A 10 -3.57 -10.22 -9.36
CA PRO A 10 -2.28 -10.57 -9.96
C PRO A 10 -1.59 -11.69 -9.18
N LYS A 11 -0.82 -12.50 -9.92
CA LYS A 11 -0.11 -13.66 -9.38
C LYS A 11 1.34 -13.33 -9.07
N SER A 12 1.92 -14.10 -8.14
CA SER A 12 3.35 -13.99 -7.77
C SER A 12 3.79 -12.56 -7.43
N VAL A 13 2.92 -11.82 -6.73
CA VAL A 13 3.22 -10.43 -6.33
C VAL A 13 4.26 -10.40 -5.19
N PRO A 14 5.19 -9.43 -5.18
CA PRO A 14 6.13 -9.28 -4.09
C PRO A 14 5.42 -8.79 -2.83
N ALA A 15 5.91 -9.19 -1.65
CA ALA A 15 5.37 -8.74 -0.37
C ALA A 15 5.71 -7.26 -0.06
N ILE A 16 6.66 -6.68 -0.80
CA ILE A 16 7.04 -5.27 -0.72
C ILE A 16 6.82 -4.63 -2.08
N ILE A 17 6.21 -3.44 -2.08
CA ILE A 17 5.89 -2.63 -3.25
C ILE A 17 6.75 -1.36 -3.20
N LEU A 18 7.25 -0.88 -4.33
CA LEU A 18 7.84 0.46 -4.40
C LEU A 18 6.74 1.51 -4.59
N GLY A 19 6.55 2.36 -3.57
CA GLY A 19 5.65 3.51 -3.62
C GLY A 19 6.31 4.73 -4.25
N CYS A 20 5.79 5.18 -5.38
CA CYS A 20 6.43 6.18 -6.25
C CYS A 20 6.07 7.65 -5.92
N MET A 21 5.38 7.93 -4.81
CA MET A 21 4.92 9.29 -4.45
C MET A 21 6.05 10.33 -4.42
N ARG A 22 7.27 9.93 -4.04
CA ARG A 22 8.44 10.82 -3.97
C ARG A 22 9.30 10.84 -5.23
N MET A 23 8.90 10.13 -6.27
CA MET A 23 9.66 10.05 -7.54
C MET A 23 9.85 11.41 -8.26
N PRO A 24 8.95 12.41 -8.14
CA PRO A 24 9.18 13.73 -8.72
C PRO A 24 10.47 14.43 -8.24
N SER A 25 10.97 14.10 -7.06
CA SER A 25 12.23 14.67 -6.54
C SER A 25 13.50 14.15 -7.22
N LEU A 26 13.38 13.11 -8.04
CA LEU A 26 14.50 12.47 -8.72
C LEU A 26 14.68 13.03 -10.15
N SER A 27 15.89 13.00 -10.66
CA SER A 27 16.15 13.03 -12.10
C SER A 27 15.71 11.71 -12.75
N VAL A 28 15.57 11.69 -14.08
CA VAL A 28 15.24 10.44 -14.81
C VAL A 28 16.27 9.34 -14.52
N LYS A 29 17.57 9.67 -14.48
CA LYS A 29 18.63 8.72 -14.20
C LYS A 29 18.60 8.16 -12.78
N GLU A 30 18.24 8.96 -11.79
CA GLU A 30 18.05 8.48 -10.41
C GLU A 30 16.80 7.60 -10.32
N ALA A 31 15.73 7.92 -11.07
CA ALA A 31 14.54 7.07 -11.17
C ALA A 31 14.87 5.71 -11.86
N GLU A 32 15.66 5.71 -12.92
CA GLU A 32 16.18 4.46 -13.52
C GLU A 32 16.93 3.62 -12.48
N ASN A 33 17.79 4.24 -11.68
CA ASN A 33 18.57 3.54 -10.66
C ASN A 33 17.69 2.92 -9.58
N ILE A 34 16.70 3.64 -9.02
CA ILE A 34 15.82 3.06 -7.98
C ILE A 34 14.92 1.97 -8.53
N ILE A 35 14.46 2.07 -9.77
CA ILE A 35 13.70 1.02 -10.48
C ILE A 35 14.60 -0.21 -10.68
N SER A 36 15.85 -0.05 -11.13
CA SER A 36 16.80 -1.15 -11.32
C SER A 36 17.05 -1.90 -10.01
N VAL A 37 17.38 -1.17 -8.95
CA VAL A 37 17.59 -1.75 -7.61
C VAL A 37 16.33 -2.46 -7.10
N SER A 38 15.15 -1.90 -7.37
CA SER A 38 13.88 -2.53 -7.03
C SER A 38 13.73 -3.90 -7.71
N LEU A 39 13.98 -3.95 -9.01
CA LEU A 39 13.91 -5.20 -9.80
C LEU A 39 14.95 -6.23 -9.35
N GLU A 40 16.19 -5.81 -9.07
CA GLU A 40 17.26 -6.67 -8.54
C GLU A 40 16.85 -7.33 -7.21
N LEU A 41 16.11 -6.60 -6.36
CA LEU A 41 15.58 -7.10 -5.09
C LEU A 41 14.33 -7.99 -5.25
N GLY A 42 13.82 -8.12 -6.49
CA GLY A 42 12.58 -8.85 -6.80
C GLY A 42 11.32 -8.07 -6.45
N ILE A 43 11.43 -6.74 -6.31
CA ILE A 43 10.31 -5.81 -6.12
C ILE A 43 9.94 -5.28 -7.50
N ASN A 44 9.01 -5.95 -8.17
CA ASN A 44 8.54 -5.60 -9.50
C ASN A 44 7.12 -5.01 -9.52
N PHE A 45 6.65 -4.52 -8.38
CA PHE A 45 5.35 -3.88 -8.21
C PHE A 45 5.55 -2.40 -7.85
N PHE A 46 5.00 -1.49 -8.66
CA PHE A 46 5.15 -0.04 -8.56
C PHE A 46 3.80 0.61 -8.30
N ASP A 47 3.71 1.40 -7.23
CA ASP A 47 2.47 2.03 -6.76
C ASP A 47 2.49 3.54 -7.01
N HIS A 48 1.60 3.99 -7.87
CA HIS A 48 1.41 5.38 -8.28
C HIS A 48 0.06 5.94 -7.81
N ALA A 49 -0.20 7.21 -8.13
CA ALA A 49 -1.51 7.85 -8.10
C ALA A 49 -1.48 9.10 -8.99
N THR A 50 -2.61 9.45 -9.59
CA THR A 50 -2.78 10.66 -10.42
C THR A 50 -2.40 11.94 -9.67
N CYS A 51 -2.66 11.99 -8.37
CA CYS A 51 -2.39 13.15 -7.52
C CYS A 51 -0.93 13.28 -7.04
N TYR A 52 -0.06 12.28 -7.27
CA TYR A 52 1.34 12.35 -6.84
C TYR A 52 2.14 13.33 -7.69
N GLY A 53 2.43 14.52 -7.11
CA GLY A 53 3.05 15.62 -7.84
C GLY A 53 2.22 16.07 -9.05
N ASN A 54 0.88 16.01 -8.96
CA ASN A 54 -0.02 16.30 -10.08
C ASN A 54 0.31 15.50 -11.35
N GLY A 55 0.61 14.21 -11.20
CA GLY A 55 0.95 13.30 -12.29
C GLY A 55 2.45 13.25 -12.62
N GLU A 56 3.29 14.10 -12.01
CA GLU A 56 4.73 14.11 -12.28
C GLU A 56 5.41 12.80 -11.86
N ALA A 57 4.91 12.13 -10.79
CA ALA A 57 5.42 10.83 -10.37
C ALA A 57 5.24 9.77 -11.45
N GLU A 58 4.09 9.71 -12.10
CA GLU A 58 3.81 8.81 -13.22
C GLU A 58 4.66 9.17 -14.44
N THR A 59 4.78 10.46 -14.76
CA THR A 59 5.62 10.95 -15.87
C THR A 59 7.08 10.56 -15.64
N ARG A 60 7.63 10.80 -14.46
CA ARG A 60 9.02 10.47 -14.12
C ARG A 60 9.30 8.97 -14.22
N PHE A 61 8.36 8.16 -13.75
CA PHE A 61 8.46 6.71 -13.89
C PHE A 61 8.40 6.30 -15.36
N GLY A 62 7.43 6.80 -16.12
CA GLY A 62 7.26 6.50 -17.53
C GLY A 62 8.51 6.86 -18.37
N ASP A 63 9.11 8.03 -18.09
CA ASP A 63 10.36 8.46 -18.74
C ASP A 63 11.53 7.53 -18.41
N ALA A 64 11.72 7.19 -17.13
CA ALA A 64 12.78 6.30 -16.69
C ALA A 64 12.58 4.87 -17.22
N PHE A 65 11.39 4.31 -17.02
CA PHE A 65 11.08 2.93 -17.37
C PHE A 65 11.23 2.67 -18.88
N SER A 66 10.79 3.60 -19.72
CA SER A 66 10.92 3.47 -21.18
C SER A 66 12.36 3.42 -21.67
N ASN A 67 13.33 3.97 -20.92
CA ASN A 67 14.76 3.94 -21.27
C ASN A 67 15.45 2.61 -20.88
N MET A 68 14.85 1.81 -19.98
CA MET A 68 15.53 0.68 -19.35
C MET A 68 15.48 -0.62 -20.15
N GLY A 69 14.65 -0.70 -21.20
CA GLY A 69 14.49 -1.93 -22.00
C GLY A 69 13.84 -3.10 -21.21
N VAL A 70 13.26 -2.83 -20.05
CA VAL A 70 12.49 -3.80 -19.26
C VAL A 70 11.14 -4.03 -19.94
N LYS A 71 10.73 -5.29 -20.07
CA LYS A 71 9.43 -5.58 -20.67
C LYS A 71 8.28 -5.16 -19.75
N ARG A 72 7.21 -4.62 -20.33
CA ARG A 72 6.03 -4.16 -19.57
C ARG A 72 5.38 -5.30 -18.78
N GLU A 73 5.36 -6.51 -19.30
CA GLU A 73 4.80 -7.69 -18.65
C GLU A 73 5.60 -8.22 -17.47
N ASP A 74 6.86 -7.81 -17.30
CA ASP A 74 7.71 -8.23 -16.17
C ASP A 74 7.44 -7.42 -14.89
N VAL A 75 6.66 -6.35 -15.02
CA VAL A 75 6.33 -5.44 -13.91
C VAL A 75 4.83 -5.30 -13.70
N ILE A 76 4.45 -4.98 -12.48
CA ILE A 76 3.08 -4.68 -12.07
C ILE A 76 3.01 -3.17 -11.80
N ILE A 77 2.15 -2.48 -12.53
CA ILE A 77 1.92 -1.04 -12.36
C ILE A 77 0.51 -0.82 -11.83
N GLN A 78 0.45 -0.25 -10.65
CA GLN A 78 -0.78 0.19 -9.97
C GLN A 78 -0.84 1.70 -9.98
N SER A 79 -2.00 2.27 -10.27
CA SER A 79 -2.26 3.69 -10.05
C SER A 79 -3.58 3.91 -9.31
N LYS A 80 -3.84 5.14 -8.92
CA LYS A 80 -5.04 5.52 -8.15
C LYS A 80 -5.65 6.79 -8.72
N CYS A 81 -6.97 6.91 -8.67
CA CYS A 81 -7.73 8.07 -9.09
C CYS A 81 -8.76 8.51 -8.06
N GLY A 82 -9.48 9.58 -8.33
CA GLY A 82 -10.59 10.06 -7.52
C GLY A 82 -10.22 11.01 -6.38
N LEU A 83 -8.94 11.40 -6.24
CA LEU A 83 -8.49 12.47 -5.36
C LEU A 83 -7.97 13.63 -6.23
N CYS A 84 -8.71 14.74 -6.26
CA CYS A 84 -8.50 15.86 -7.15
C CYS A 84 -8.06 17.10 -6.35
N PHE A 85 -6.73 17.27 -6.16
CA PHE A 85 -6.20 18.39 -5.38
C PHE A 85 -6.43 19.75 -6.02
N ASP A 86 -6.43 19.81 -7.35
CA ASP A 86 -6.68 21.02 -8.14
C ASP A 86 -8.09 21.59 -7.92
N ARG A 87 -9.07 20.71 -7.68
CA ARG A 87 -10.46 21.05 -7.40
C ARG A 87 -10.83 20.98 -5.92
N ASN A 88 -9.91 20.50 -5.07
CA ASN A 88 -10.11 20.24 -3.64
C ASN A 88 -11.33 19.36 -3.35
N GLU A 89 -11.49 18.27 -4.10
CA GLU A 89 -12.60 17.34 -3.98
C GLU A 89 -12.19 15.88 -4.19
N PHE A 90 -13.10 14.98 -3.82
CA PHE A 90 -13.06 13.57 -4.22
C PHE A 90 -14.10 13.37 -5.33
N ASP A 91 -13.73 12.64 -6.38
CA ASP A 91 -14.59 12.50 -7.56
C ASP A 91 -14.48 11.08 -8.13
N TRP A 92 -15.53 10.27 -7.87
CA TRP A 92 -15.68 8.91 -8.40
C TRP A 92 -16.70 8.85 -9.54
N THR A 93 -16.98 9.97 -10.21
CA THR A 93 -17.79 9.95 -11.43
C THR A 93 -17.12 9.12 -12.51
N LYS A 94 -17.95 8.55 -13.38
CA LYS A 94 -17.47 7.76 -14.52
C LYS A 94 -16.47 8.55 -15.37
N GLU A 95 -16.81 9.79 -15.68
CA GLU A 95 -16.02 10.69 -16.51
C GLU A 95 -14.62 10.91 -15.91
N ASN A 96 -14.55 11.20 -14.61
CA ASN A 96 -13.27 11.43 -13.92
C ASN A 96 -12.44 10.15 -13.83
N ILE A 97 -13.04 9.00 -13.55
CA ILE A 97 -12.32 7.71 -13.50
C ILE A 97 -11.72 7.40 -14.87
N LEU A 98 -12.50 7.50 -15.96
CA LEU A 98 -12.04 7.20 -17.30
C LEU A 98 -10.92 8.14 -17.76
N SER A 99 -11.11 9.46 -17.60
CA SER A 99 -10.08 10.44 -17.98
C SER A 99 -8.81 10.30 -17.15
N SER A 100 -8.92 10.02 -15.85
CA SER A 100 -7.78 9.77 -14.97
C SER A 100 -6.93 8.59 -15.45
N VAL A 101 -7.56 7.49 -15.89
CA VAL A 101 -6.84 6.33 -16.42
C VAL A 101 -6.17 6.68 -17.74
N ASP A 102 -6.87 7.35 -18.66
CA ASP A 102 -6.29 7.73 -19.95
C ASP A 102 -5.07 8.65 -19.77
N ASP A 103 -5.11 9.56 -18.83
CA ASP A 103 -3.98 10.43 -18.50
C ASP A 103 -2.84 9.68 -17.80
N SER A 104 -3.15 8.74 -16.90
CA SER A 104 -2.13 7.86 -16.28
C SER A 104 -1.42 7.01 -17.32
N LEU A 105 -2.14 6.40 -18.26
CA LEU A 105 -1.55 5.60 -19.34
C LEU A 105 -0.58 6.41 -20.21
N LYS A 106 -0.95 7.67 -20.56
CA LYS A 106 -0.07 8.58 -21.29
C LYS A 106 1.20 8.90 -20.51
N ARG A 107 1.07 9.28 -19.21
CA ARG A 107 2.19 9.64 -18.35
C ARG A 107 3.13 8.45 -18.09
N LEU A 108 2.57 7.27 -17.83
CA LEU A 108 3.31 6.03 -17.59
C LEU A 108 3.86 5.40 -18.87
N LYS A 109 3.48 5.90 -20.05
CA LYS A 109 3.86 5.38 -21.39
C LYS A 109 3.56 3.88 -21.54
N THR A 110 2.34 3.49 -21.17
CA THR A 110 1.86 2.10 -21.21
C THR A 110 0.41 2.04 -21.70
N ASP A 111 0.02 0.89 -22.24
CA ASP A 111 -1.33 0.67 -22.75
C ASP A 111 -2.31 0.15 -21.68
N TYR A 112 -1.80 -0.27 -20.52
CA TYR A 112 -2.64 -0.81 -19.45
C TYR A 112 -2.04 -0.60 -18.05
N LEU A 113 -2.93 -0.55 -17.06
CA LEU A 113 -2.61 -0.71 -15.64
C LEU A 113 -2.91 -2.14 -15.21
N ASP A 114 -2.05 -2.72 -14.36
CA ASP A 114 -2.35 -4.01 -13.73
C ASP A 114 -3.41 -3.87 -12.66
N SER A 115 -3.44 -2.73 -11.93
CA SER A 115 -4.52 -2.41 -11.02
C SER A 115 -4.79 -0.90 -10.92
N LEU A 116 -6.08 -0.58 -10.70
CA LEU A 116 -6.57 0.77 -10.41
C LEU A 116 -7.25 0.78 -9.05
N LEU A 117 -6.88 1.73 -8.18
CA LEU A 117 -7.55 1.94 -6.91
C LEU A 117 -8.34 3.26 -6.90
N LEU A 118 -9.50 3.25 -6.26
CA LEU A 118 -10.16 4.48 -5.83
C LEU A 118 -9.43 5.00 -4.59
N HIS A 119 -8.80 6.20 -4.67
CA HIS A 119 -7.74 6.61 -3.74
C HIS A 119 -8.23 6.97 -2.33
N ARG A 120 -9.39 7.60 -2.24
CA ARG A 120 -10.08 8.02 -1.00
C ARG A 120 -11.57 7.96 -1.22
N PRO A 121 -12.38 7.73 -0.18
CA PRO A 121 -13.83 7.76 -0.30
C PRO A 121 -14.33 9.08 -0.86
N ASP A 122 -15.16 9.00 -1.90
CA ASP A 122 -16.03 10.10 -2.29
C ASP A 122 -17.34 9.97 -1.50
N LEU A 123 -17.76 11.04 -0.82
CA LEU A 123 -18.89 10.99 0.10
C LEU A 123 -20.26 10.99 -0.61
N ILE A 124 -20.27 11.37 -1.87
CA ILE A 124 -21.50 11.49 -2.68
C ILE A 124 -21.46 10.62 -3.94
N PHE A 125 -20.58 9.60 -3.98
CA PHE A 125 -20.43 8.74 -5.16
C PHE A 125 -21.72 7.98 -5.48
N GLU A 126 -21.94 7.77 -6.77
CA GLU A 126 -22.98 6.90 -7.31
C GLU A 126 -22.33 5.58 -7.75
N PRO A 127 -22.62 4.46 -7.06
CA PRO A 127 -21.93 3.19 -7.34
C PRO A 127 -22.17 2.66 -8.75
N GLU A 128 -23.28 3.04 -9.39
CA GLU A 128 -23.59 2.72 -10.79
C GLU A 128 -22.57 3.35 -11.75
N GLN A 129 -22.16 4.60 -11.51
CA GLN A 129 -21.16 5.28 -12.33
C GLN A 129 -19.79 4.61 -12.20
N VAL A 130 -19.40 4.20 -10.97
CA VAL A 130 -18.18 3.44 -10.75
C VAL A 130 -18.21 2.10 -11.47
N ALA A 131 -19.36 1.40 -11.41
CA ALA A 131 -19.54 0.11 -12.08
C ALA A 131 -19.42 0.23 -13.61
N GLU A 132 -20.03 1.26 -14.21
CA GLU A 132 -19.89 1.54 -15.65
C GLU A 132 -18.44 1.85 -16.04
N ALA A 133 -17.75 2.68 -15.26
CA ALA A 133 -16.35 3.00 -15.52
C ALA A 133 -15.46 1.74 -15.46
N PHE A 134 -15.63 0.90 -14.43
CA PHE A 134 -14.86 -0.34 -14.27
C PHE A 134 -15.15 -1.32 -15.42
N ASP A 135 -16.42 -1.48 -15.85
CA ASP A 135 -16.78 -2.33 -16.98
C ASP A 135 -16.09 -1.85 -18.28
N ILE A 136 -16.09 -0.57 -18.56
CA ILE A 136 -15.44 0.03 -19.74
C ILE A 136 -13.92 -0.22 -19.68
N LEU A 137 -13.28 0.08 -18.56
CA LEU A 137 -11.83 -0.07 -18.39
C LEU A 137 -11.38 -1.54 -18.47
N PHE A 138 -12.15 -2.44 -17.89
CA PHE A 138 -11.87 -3.88 -17.94
C PHE A 138 -12.06 -4.43 -19.35
N THR A 139 -13.18 -4.12 -20.00
CA THR A 139 -13.51 -4.63 -21.34
C THR A 139 -12.55 -4.10 -22.41
N SER A 140 -12.11 -2.85 -22.28
CA SER A 140 -11.10 -2.27 -23.17
C SER A 140 -9.67 -2.78 -22.91
N GLY A 141 -9.44 -3.52 -21.81
CA GLY A 141 -8.11 -4.01 -21.42
C GLY A 141 -7.20 -2.95 -20.81
N LYS A 142 -7.68 -1.72 -20.60
CA LYS A 142 -6.91 -0.64 -19.98
C LYS A 142 -6.60 -0.87 -18.51
N VAL A 143 -7.45 -1.61 -17.79
CA VAL A 143 -7.25 -1.98 -16.38
C VAL A 143 -7.59 -3.45 -16.17
N ARG A 144 -6.68 -4.19 -15.54
CA ARG A 144 -6.84 -5.64 -15.31
C ARG A 144 -7.53 -5.97 -13.99
N HIS A 145 -7.24 -5.22 -12.92
CA HIS A 145 -7.78 -5.45 -11.58
C HIS A 145 -8.16 -4.14 -10.92
N PHE A 146 -9.09 -4.21 -9.97
CA PHE A 146 -9.63 -3.05 -9.28
C PHE A 146 -9.52 -3.18 -7.77
N GLY A 147 -9.44 -2.06 -7.08
CA GLY A 147 -9.39 -2.01 -5.64
C GLY A 147 -9.73 -0.61 -5.12
N VAL A 148 -9.50 -0.43 -3.84
CA VAL A 148 -9.78 0.82 -3.12
C VAL A 148 -8.61 1.19 -2.21
N SER A 149 -8.64 2.39 -1.67
CA SER A 149 -7.69 2.86 -0.66
C SER A 149 -8.43 3.66 0.40
N ASN A 150 -8.21 3.29 1.67
CA ASN A 150 -8.84 3.94 2.83
C ASN A 150 -10.38 3.92 2.82
N VAL A 151 -10.97 2.92 2.18
CA VAL A 151 -12.42 2.75 2.08
C VAL A 151 -12.92 1.82 3.19
N PRO A 152 -13.92 2.23 3.99
CA PRO A 152 -14.48 1.42 5.06
C PRO A 152 -15.38 0.30 4.53
N THR A 153 -15.65 -0.68 5.38
CA THR A 153 -16.36 -1.93 5.03
C THR A 153 -17.68 -1.74 4.30
N LEU A 154 -18.57 -0.91 4.83
CA LEU A 154 -19.91 -0.72 4.23
C LEU A 154 -19.88 -0.02 2.88
N GLN A 155 -18.90 0.86 2.64
CA GLN A 155 -18.74 1.44 1.30
C GLN A 155 -18.18 0.41 0.31
N MET A 156 -17.30 -0.49 0.75
CA MET A 156 -16.87 -1.62 -0.09
C MET A 156 -18.04 -2.56 -0.42
N GLU A 157 -18.91 -2.86 0.55
CA GLU A 157 -20.13 -3.64 0.29
C GLU A 157 -21.07 -2.96 -0.69
N LEU A 158 -21.24 -1.64 -0.55
CA LEU A 158 -22.06 -0.86 -1.49
C LEU A 158 -21.49 -0.95 -2.91
N LEU A 159 -20.16 -0.77 -3.08
CA LEU A 159 -19.51 -0.94 -4.38
C LEU A 159 -19.70 -2.35 -4.93
N ARG A 160 -19.44 -3.38 -4.13
CA ARG A 160 -19.54 -4.80 -4.54
C ARG A 160 -20.94 -5.23 -4.98
N LYS A 161 -21.97 -4.52 -4.53
CA LYS A 161 -23.35 -4.77 -5.01
C LYS A 161 -23.53 -4.38 -6.48
N TYR A 162 -22.75 -3.43 -7.00
CA TYR A 162 -22.90 -2.87 -8.35
C TYR A 162 -21.78 -3.26 -9.30
N VAL A 163 -20.52 -3.29 -8.82
CA VAL A 163 -19.36 -3.65 -9.64
C VAL A 163 -19.29 -5.16 -9.86
N LYS A 164 -19.00 -5.59 -11.08
CA LYS A 164 -18.81 -7.01 -11.43
C LYS A 164 -17.39 -7.50 -11.14
N GLN A 165 -16.42 -6.57 -11.23
CA GLN A 165 -15.01 -6.86 -11.01
C GLN A 165 -14.73 -7.02 -9.52
N PRO A 166 -13.97 -8.04 -9.09
CA PRO A 166 -13.56 -8.16 -7.71
C PRO A 166 -12.74 -6.95 -7.25
N LEU A 167 -13.01 -6.45 -6.05
CA LEU A 167 -12.09 -5.53 -5.38
C LEU A 167 -10.99 -6.38 -4.75
N VAL A 168 -9.77 -6.30 -5.30
CA VAL A 168 -8.67 -7.18 -4.89
C VAL A 168 -7.71 -6.56 -3.88
N PHE A 169 -7.73 -5.22 -3.74
CA PHE A 169 -6.91 -4.47 -2.80
C PHE A 169 -7.72 -3.47 -1.98
N ASN A 170 -7.32 -3.29 -0.71
CA ASN A 170 -7.59 -2.07 0.06
C ASN A 170 -6.26 -1.56 0.61
N GLN A 171 -5.84 -0.37 0.17
CA GLN A 171 -4.59 0.22 0.59
C GLN A 171 -4.82 1.10 1.82
N LEU A 172 -4.26 0.70 3.00
CA LEU A 172 -4.56 1.27 4.31
C LEU A 172 -3.28 1.68 5.04
N GLN A 173 -3.35 2.69 5.91
CA GLN A 173 -2.25 3.00 6.82
C GLN A 173 -2.08 1.87 7.84
N PHE A 174 -0.87 1.31 7.91
CA PHE A 174 -0.58 0.30 8.92
C PHE A 174 0.91 0.26 9.25
N SER A 175 1.23 0.36 10.53
CA SER A 175 2.58 0.25 11.09
C SER A 175 2.51 -0.16 12.56
N LEU A 176 3.66 -0.40 13.20
CA LEU A 176 3.74 -0.62 14.65
C LEU A 176 3.11 0.53 15.45
N GLU A 177 3.28 1.78 15.00
CA GLU A 177 2.71 2.95 15.66
C GLU A 177 1.26 3.24 15.23
N GLN A 178 0.90 2.89 14.02
CA GLN A 178 -0.44 3.08 13.45
C GLN A 178 -1.11 1.71 13.27
N SER A 179 -1.52 1.10 14.37
CA SER A 179 -2.05 -0.27 14.43
C SER A 179 -3.55 -0.38 14.69
N GLN A 180 -4.31 0.70 14.46
CA GLN A 180 -5.75 0.76 14.76
C GLN A 180 -6.55 -0.38 14.10
N LEU A 181 -6.13 -0.85 12.92
CA LEU A 181 -6.75 -1.98 12.23
C LEU A 181 -6.81 -3.27 13.06
N ILE A 182 -5.93 -3.42 14.07
CA ILE A 182 -5.87 -4.59 14.95
C ILE A 182 -6.18 -4.25 16.41
N ASP A 183 -5.93 -3.01 16.85
CA ASP A 183 -6.08 -2.59 18.25
C ASP A 183 -7.51 -2.82 18.74
N GLN A 184 -8.49 -2.40 17.96
CA GLN A 184 -9.90 -2.50 18.32
C GLN A 184 -10.35 -3.94 18.62
N ALA A 185 -9.83 -4.94 17.91
CA ALA A 185 -10.16 -6.34 18.17
C ALA A 185 -9.58 -6.83 19.51
N LEU A 186 -8.40 -6.30 19.90
CA LEU A 186 -7.76 -6.64 21.16
C LEU A 186 -8.48 -5.99 22.37
N TYR A 187 -8.97 -4.77 22.19
CA TYR A 187 -9.58 -3.98 23.25
C TYR A 187 -11.13 -4.01 23.22
N VAL A 188 -11.74 -4.95 22.52
CA VAL A 188 -13.20 -5.08 22.45
C VAL A 188 -13.80 -5.14 23.88
N ASN A 189 -14.90 -4.37 24.11
CA ASN A 189 -15.55 -4.20 25.43
C ASN A 189 -14.71 -3.56 26.54
N ASN A 190 -13.53 -3.02 26.24
CA ASN A 190 -12.71 -2.30 27.21
C ASN A 190 -13.00 -0.80 27.15
N LEU A 191 -13.75 -0.29 28.13
CA LEU A 191 -14.17 1.12 28.19
C LEU A 191 -13.08 2.07 28.73
N THR A 192 -11.92 1.55 29.12
CA THR A 192 -10.86 2.35 29.77
C THR A 192 -9.84 2.93 28.78
N THR A 193 -9.96 2.63 27.50
CA THR A 193 -9.03 3.08 26.47
C THR A 193 -9.75 3.48 25.19
N GLU A 194 -9.28 4.55 24.54
CA GLU A 194 -9.75 4.94 23.20
C GLU A 194 -9.42 3.92 22.11
N ARG A 195 -8.49 2.98 22.36
CA ARG A 195 -8.12 1.91 21.41
C ARG A 195 -9.27 0.91 21.20
N SER A 196 -10.25 0.87 22.11
CA SER A 196 -11.46 0.05 21.98
C SER A 196 -12.49 0.64 21.00
N ILE A 197 -12.31 1.89 20.58
CA ILE A 197 -13.25 2.55 19.67
C ILE A 197 -12.99 2.03 18.25
N ASP A 198 -13.97 1.32 17.71
CA ASP A 198 -13.96 0.92 16.32
C ASP A 198 -14.19 2.15 15.41
N ARG A 199 -13.17 2.51 14.64
CA ARG A 199 -13.19 3.66 13.72
C ARG A 199 -13.31 3.27 12.26
N ASP A 200 -13.23 1.97 11.94
CA ASP A 200 -13.19 1.47 10.57
C ASP A 200 -14.11 0.28 10.29
N ASN A 201 -14.97 -0.06 11.26
CA ASN A 201 -15.94 -1.16 11.17
C ASN A 201 -15.29 -2.52 10.88
N GLY A 202 -14.16 -2.83 11.51
CA GLY A 202 -13.47 -4.11 11.37
C GLY A 202 -12.90 -4.34 9.96
N THR A 203 -12.37 -3.31 9.33
CA THR A 203 -11.88 -3.36 7.95
C THR A 203 -10.85 -4.46 7.71
N LEU A 204 -9.96 -4.76 8.66
CA LEU A 204 -9.00 -5.85 8.52
C LEU A 204 -9.69 -7.21 8.33
N ASP A 205 -10.60 -7.56 9.22
CA ASP A 205 -11.27 -8.86 9.18
C ASP A 205 -12.26 -8.95 8.01
N TYR A 206 -12.90 -7.83 7.67
CA TYR A 206 -13.69 -7.74 6.43
C TYR A 206 -12.84 -8.04 5.20
N CYS A 207 -11.66 -7.44 5.07
CA CYS A 207 -10.76 -7.72 3.93
C CYS A 207 -10.35 -9.20 3.91
N ARG A 208 -10.09 -9.82 5.07
CA ARG A 208 -9.76 -11.23 5.17
C ARG A 208 -10.93 -12.16 4.77
N LEU A 209 -12.15 -11.83 5.18
CA LEU A 209 -13.36 -12.58 4.83
C LEU A 209 -13.67 -12.56 3.34
N HIS A 210 -13.30 -11.48 2.67
CA HIS A 210 -13.60 -11.25 1.26
C HIS A 210 -12.40 -11.39 0.32
N ASP A 211 -11.29 -11.97 0.82
CA ASP A 211 -10.05 -12.17 0.05
C ASP A 211 -9.45 -10.88 -0.54
N ILE A 212 -9.68 -9.75 0.11
CA ILE A 212 -9.10 -8.44 -0.26
C ILE A 212 -7.73 -8.30 0.37
N THR A 213 -6.69 -8.14 -0.44
CA THR A 213 -5.32 -7.96 0.04
C THR A 213 -5.12 -6.54 0.57
N ILE A 214 -4.62 -6.42 1.80
CA ILE A 214 -4.27 -5.13 2.39
C ILE A 214 -2.87 -4.72 1.93
N GLN A 215 -2.75 -3.48 1.45
CA GLN A 215 -1.47 -2.84 1.14
C GLN A 215 -1.18 -1.76 2.19
N ALA A 216 -0.18 -1.99 3.05
CA ALA A 216 0.15 -1.12 4.16
C ALA A 216 0.98 0.08 3.67
N TRP A 217 0.37 1.27 3.59
CA TRP A 217 1.11 2.49 3.31
C TRP A 217 1.68 3.12 4.58
N SER A 218 2.78 3.88 4.45
CA SER A 218 3.53 4.48 5.57
C SER A 218 3.96 3.47 6.65
N PRO A 219 4.54 2.32 6.29
CA PRO A 219 4.79 1.19 7.20
C PRO A 219 5.80 1.49 8.31
N LEU A 220 6.53 2.60 8.23
CA LEU A 220 7.54 3.04 9.20
C LEU A 220 7.19 4.36 9.89
N GLN A 221 5.99 4.91 9.66
CA GLN A 221 5.65 6.23 10.20
C GLN A 221 4.87 6.17 11.51
N LYS A 222 5.12 7.14 12.40
CA LYS A 222 4.40 7.38 13.65
C LYS A 222 2.95 7.85 13.43
N GLY A 223 2.61 8.30 12.24
CA GLY A 223 1.29 8.83 11.85
C GLY A 223 1.38 9.50 10.48
N PHE A 224 0.32 10.20 10.09
CA PHE A 224 0.28 10.90 8.82
C PHE A 224 1.35 12.00 8.77
N PHE A 225 2.45 11.76 8.04
CA PHE A 225 3.62 12.62 7.92
C PHE A 225 4.30 13.05 9.24
N LYS A 226 4.20 12.22 10.32
CA LYS A 226 4.81 12.51 11.63
C LYS A 226 6.23 11.98 11.81
N GLY A 227 6.88 11.52 10.75
CA GLY A 227 8.24 10.99 10.79
C GLY A 227 8.31 9.48 11.05
N CYS A 228 9.53 8.94 10.97
CA CYS A 228 9.83 7.53 11.15
C CYS A 228 9.97 7.20 12.64
N PHE A 229 9.45 6.04 13.08
CA PHE A 229 9.62 5.57 14.46
C PHE A 229 10.92 4.79 14.68
N VAL A 230 11.56 4.33 13.60
CA VAL A 230 12.85 3.62 13.70
C VAL A 230 13.94 4.64 14.06
N ASP A 231 14.70 4.32 15.13
CA ASP A 231 15.72 5.17 15.73
C ASP A 231 15.20 6.52 16.29
N ASP A 232 13.89 6.61 16.54
CA ASP A 232 13.30 7.77 17.18
C ASP A 232 13.62 7.77 18.70
N PRO A 233 14.27 8.82 19.21
CA PRO A 233 14.62 8.92 20.64
C PRO A 233 13.38 9.04 21.55
N GLU A 234 12.22 9.41 21.03
CA GLU A 234 10.96 9.44 21.78
C GLU A 234 10.37 8.02 22.01
N LEU A 235 10.89 7.00 21.32
CA LEU A 235 10.39 5.63 21.36
C LEU A 235 11.51 4.63 21.75
N PRO A 236 12.17 4.81 22.92
CA PRO A 236 13.35 4.01 23.28
C PRO A 236 13.03 2.53 23.47
N GLU A 237 11.88 2.18 24.07
CA GLU A 237 11.50 0.78 24.30
C GLU A 237 11.21 0.05 23.00
N LEU A 238 10.51 0.69 22.06
CA LEU A 238 10.28 0.13 20.73
C LEU A 238 11.60 -0.09 20.00
N ASN A 239 12.48 0.90 20.00
CA ASN A 239 13.76 0.81 19.30
C ASN A 239 14.73 -0.19 19.92
N LYS A 240 14.67 -0.39 21.25
CA LYS A 240 15.37 -1.47 21.94
C LYS A 240 14.87 -2.84 21.48
N ALA A 241 13.54 -3.05 21.51
CA ALA A 241 12.93 -4.31 21.08
C ALA A 241 13.20 -4.62 19.61
N LEU A 242 13.12 -3.62 18.72
CA LEU A 242 13.50 -3.76 17.31
C LEU A 242 14.97 -4.16 17.16
N GLY A 243 15.88 -3.56 17.96
CA GLY A 243 17.31 -3.87 17.94
C GLY A 243 17.60 -5.32 18.35
N GLU A 244 17.01 -5.80 19.44
CA GLU A 244 17.17 -7.17 19.92
C GLU A 244 16.71 -8.22 18.89
N VAL A 245 15.59 -7.95 18.21
CA VAL A 245 15.11 -8.85 17.16
C VAL A 245 15.97 -8.74 15.89
N ALA A 246 16.42 -7.53 15.55
CA ALA A 246 17.30 -7.28 14.42
C ALA A 246 18.63 -8.03 14.54
N GLU A 247 19.25 -8.00 15.72
CA GLU A 247 20.48 -8.75 16.03
C GLU A 247 20.28 -10.25 15.83
N LYS A 248 19.18 -10.81 16.35
CA LYS A 248 18.86 -12.24 16.22
C LYS A 248 18.80 -12.71 14.76
N TYR A 249 18.21 -11.90 13.89
CA TYR A 249 18.02 -12.26 12.47
C TYR A 249 19.12 -11.74 11.55
N GLY A 250 20.08 -10.96 12.06
CA GLY A 250 21.14 -10.33 11.26
C GLY A 250 20.62 -9.36 10.20
N VAL A 251 19.60 -8.57 10.57
CA VAL A 251 18.96 -7.57 9.70
C VAL A 251 18.86 -6.21 10.40
N SER A 252 18.43 -5.16 9.70
CA SER A 252 18.19 -3.84 10.29
C SER A 252 16.86 -3.79 11.10
N LYS A 253 16.73 -2.79 12.00
CA LYS A 253 15.47 -2.48 12.69
C LYS A 253 14.34 -2.18 11.70
N THR A 254 14.67 -1.51 10.61
CA THR A 254 13.76 -1.26 9.49
C THR A 254 13.19 -2.55 8.92
N ALA A 255 14.06 -3.54 8.66
CA ALA A 255 13.64 -4.85 8.17
C ALA A 255 12.71 -5.56 9.16
N VAL A 256 12.99 -5.49 10.46
CA VAL A 256 12.14 -6.07 11.50
C VAL A 256 10.76 -5.41 11.54
N ALA A 257 10.71 -4.08 11.44
CA ALA A 257 9.44 -3.34 11.41
C ALA A 257 8.56 -3.73 10.21
N ILE A 258 9.16 -3.92 9.04
CA ILE A 258 8.46 -4.43 7.85
C ILE A 258 8.06 -5.90 8.04
N ALA A 259 8.96 -6.75 8.59
CA ALA A 259 8.68 -8.15 8.87
C ALA A 259 7.49 -8.32 9.82
N TRP A 260 7.29 -7.39 10.77
CA TRP A 260 6.14 -7.38 11.66
C TRP A 260 4.81 -7.28 10.90
N ILE A 261 4.71 -6.40 9.90
CA ILE A 261 3.55 -6.29 9.01
C ILE A 261 3.36 -7.58 8.22
N LEU A 262 4.44 -8.06 7.58
CA LEU A 262 4.40 -9.24 6.72
C LEU A 262 4.12 -10.55 7.46
N ARG A 263 4.34 -10.58 8.78
CA ARG A 263 4.06 -11.74 9.65
C ARG A 263 2.56 -11.95 9.85
N HIS A 264 1.74 -10.91 9.68
CA HIS A 264 0.31 -11.00 9.89
C HIS A 264 -0.34 -11.98 8.88
N PRO A 265 -1.25 -12.87 9.33
CA PRO A 265 -1.85 -13.91 8.47
C PRO A 265 -2.76 -13.36 7.35
N ALA A 266 -3.10 -12.07 7.37
CA ALA A 266 -3.83 -11.41 6.30
C ALA A 266 -3.05 -11.28 4.97
N LYS A 267 -1.78 -11.74 4.90
CA LYS A 267 -0.92 -11.67 3.71
C LYS A 267 -0.81 -10.26 3.14
N MET A 268 -0.48 -9.30 4.00
CA MET A 268 -0.36 -7.89 3.61
C MET A 268 0.86 -7.65 2.72
N GLN A 269 0.78 -6.61 1.88
CA GLN A 269 1.94 -6.01 1.22
C GLN A 269 2.37 -4.74 1.97
N ALA A 270 3.67 -4.47 2.06
CA ALA A 270 4.19 -3.22 2.61
C ALA A 270 4.66 -2.29 1.49
N ILE A 271 4.25 -1.01 1.53
CA ILE A 271 4.63 -0.02 0.51
C ILE A 271 5.87 0.75 0.98
N ALA A 272 6.99 0.49 0.34
CA ALA A 272 8.24 1.18 0.55
C ALA A 272 8.21 2.56 -0.14
N GLY A 273 8.03 3.63 0.65
CA GLY A 273 7.96 5.00 0.12
C GLY A 273 9.32 5.70 0.00
N THR A 274 10.42 4.97 0.04
CA THR A 274 11.79 5.53 -0.08
C THR A 274 12.24 5.59 -1.53
N MET A 275 13.01 6.65 -1.86
CA MET A 275 13.73 6.77 -3.12
C MET A 275 15.25 6.53 -2.93
N ASN A 276 15.68 6.17 -1.72
CA ASN A 276 17.07 5.80 -1.44
C ASN A 276 17.24 4.28 -1.65
N PRO A 277 18.14 3.84 -2.56
CA PRO A 277 18.39 2.43 -2.82
C PRO A 277 18.80 1.62 -1.58
N GLU A 278 19.62 2.19 -0.69
CA GLU A 278 20.06 1.49 0.53
C GLU A 278 18.90 1.25 1.50
N HIS A 279 18.03 2.25 1.69
CA HIS A 279 16.83 2.06 2.50
C HIS A 279 15.89 1.00 1.89
N LEU A 280 15.83 0.93 0.56
CA LEU A 280 15.02 -0.11 -0.11
C LEU A 280 15.63 -1.51 0.11
N ARG A 281 16.97 -1.64 0.08
CA ARG A 281 17.67 -2.89 0.41
C ARG A 281 17.39 -3.32 1.85
N ASP A 282 17.43 -2.38 2.80
CA ASP A 282 17.09 -2.63 4.20
C ASP A 282 15.64 -3.14 4.35
N MET A 283 14.68 -2.48 3.72
CA MET A 283 13.29 -2.93 3.76
C MET A 283 13.12 -4.31 3.12
N ALA A 284 13.80 -4.58 2.00
CA ALA A 284 13.73 -5.86 1.30
C ALA A 284 14.30 -7.03 2.15
N ALA A 285 15.23 -6.75 3.06
CA ALA A 285 15.78 -7.72 3.99
C ALA A 285 14.74 -8.26 5.00
N ALA A 286 13.55 -7.65 5.10
CA ALA A 286 12.46 -8.15 5.93
C ALA A 286 12.08 -9.61 5.62
N SER A 287 12.28 -10.06 4.39
CA SER A 287 12.04 -11.45 3.99
C SER A 287 12.92 -12.49 4.69
N LYS A 288 14.01 -12.05 5.36
CA LYS A 288 14.93 -12.90 6.14
C LYS A 288 14.49 -13.07 7.61
N ALA A 289 13.61 -12.21 8.11
CA ALA A 289 13.15 -12.22 9.50
C ALA A 289 11.76 -12.90 9.60
N GLU A 290 11.75 -14.19 9.88
CA GLU A 290 10.52 -14.94 10.15
C GLU A 290 10.16 -14.83 11.63
N LEU A 291 9.46 -13.75 12.00
CA LEU A 291 9.11 -13.48 13.40
C LEU A 291 8.22 -14.57 13.98
N THR A 292 8.58 -15.05 15.16
CA THR A 292 7.73 -15.93 15.96
C THR A 292 6.50 -15.17 16.47
N HIS A 293 5.51 -15.91 16.97
CA HIS A 293 4.35 -15.32 17.63
C HIS A 293 4.75 -14.41 18.80
N ASN A 294 5.68 -14.84 19.65
CA ASN A 294 6.13 -14.07 20.81
C ASN A 294 6.86 -12.78 20.40
N GLU A 295 7.70 -12.82 19.37
CA GLU A 295 8.41 -11.64 18.87
C GLU A 295 7.46 -10.62 18.27
N TRP A 296 6.42 -11.08 17.58
CA TRP A 296 5.38 -10.20 17.05
C TRP A 296 4.68 -9.42 18.17
N TYR A 297 4.26 -10.10 19.25
CA TYR A 297 3.63 -9.45 20.40
C TYR A 297 4.63 -8.61 21.21
N LYS A 298 5.89 -9.04 21.35
CA LYS A 298 6.94 -8.24 21.98
C LYS A 298 7.08 -6.87 21.32
N LEU A 299 7.14 -6.82 19.99
CA LEU A 299 7.23 -5.56 19.23
C LEU A 299 5.95 -4.72 19.35
N TYR A 300 4.78 -5.36 19.28
CA TYR A 300 3.49 -4.70 19.47
C TYR A 300 3.39 -4.01 20.83
N LEU A 301 3.75 -4.71 21.92
CA LEU A 301 3.71 -4.15 23.28
C LEU A 301 4.78 -3.06 23.48
N ALA A 302 5.98 -3.23 22.92
CA ALA A 302 7.04 -2.25 23.00
C ALA A 302 6.68 -0.90 22.32
N SER A 303 5.68 -0.90 21.43
CA SER A 303 5.13 0.33 20.82
C SER A 303 4.04 1.00 21.69
N GLY A 304 4.07 0.77 23.02
CA GLY A 304 3.20 1.43 23.99
C GLY A 304 1.77 0.87 24.07
N LYS A 305 1.54 -0.33 23.56
CA LYS A 305 0.29 -1.06 23.76
C LYS A 305 0.39 -1.93 25.01
N VAL A 306 -0.74 -2.18 25.63
CA VAL A 306 -0.84 -3.07 26.80
C VAL A 306 -1.89 -4.14 26.51
N LEU A 307 -1.68 -5.32 27.05
CA LEU A 307 -2.72 -6.36 27.01
C LEU A 307 -3.83 -5.97 27.98
N PRO A 308 -5.12 -6.07 27.61
CA PRO A 308 -6.24 -5.78 28.49
C PRO A 308 -6.38 -6.77 29.61
#